data_008918658a86264f8a138486cfb411d3
#
_entry.id   008918658a86264f8a138486cfb411d3
#
_cell.length_a   1.000
_cell.length_b   1.000
_cell.length_c   1.000
_cell.angle_alpha   90.00
_cell.angle_beta   90.00
_cell.angle_gamma   90.00
#
_symmetry.space_group_name_H-M   'P 1'
#
loop_
_entity.id
_entity.type
_entity.pdbx_description
1 polymer ?
#
loop_
_entity_poly.entity_id
_entity_poly.type
_entity_poly.pdbx_seq_one_letter_code
_entity_poly.pdbx_strand_id
1 'polypeptide(L)'
;MRNLLFTFVMLMGILPLKAQVNPLPGYVITNNNDTLRGIIDYRTDAKNARSCHFMADDETAYKEYLPNEIKGYRLSDIGSCYVARTFPIGGEQKTFFAEYLLEGGVSLYRHKESTVEYFYLVDADGKMATIRETGDVIHHRDDQITAQRIKLAEATQIFQKSQKTLKELWAMPQVSAEQLLKLTKAYNKEFYAEAGETEFYQKDIKSSDGLITRFRIEGGVGFSNMKFFPNSLYNDPIEVTSLVPIVGVGTDMILPRLSKKLLLQLMLSYSYNKGSREEKHYPYHREWTFHDVCLQAGVAYSFMPEKRFSPLLRAGVSLDYLLGLETVNMEGYHATNKVSLDKSFSPRYYVGLGVESKLGTHKVSLTANFVMRNFGSIGLQAPMFNILAGFVL
;
A
#
# COMPACT_ATOMS: atom_id res chain seq x y z
N MET A 1 12.23 29.30 12.18
CA MET A 1 11.58 27.98 12.07
C MET A 1 10.99 27.74 10.67
N ARG A 2 10.23 28.67 10.08
CA ARG A 2 9.65 28.54 8.73
C ARG A 2 10.70 28.23 7.63
N ASN A 3 11.88 28.88 7.70
CA ASN A 3 12.98 28.66 6.74
C ASN A 3 13.70 27.32 6.94
N LEU A 4 13.78 26.81 8.18
CA LEU A 4 14.39 25.51 8.48
C LEU A 4 13.52 24.35 7.95
N LEU A 5 12.19 24.49 8.06
CA LEU A 5 11.24 23.51 7.50
C LEU A 5 11.32 23.48 5.96
N PHE A 6 11.44 24.65 5.33
CA PHE A 6 11.57 24.78 3.88
C PHE A 6 12.90 24.17 3.38
N THR A 7 14.00 24.38 4.13
CA THR A 7 15.30 23.80 3.82
C THR A 7 15.29 22.28 3.99
N PHE A 8 14.59 21.77 5.00
CA PHE A 8 14.45 20.32 5.24
C PHE A 8 13.61 19.63 4.16
N VAL A 9 12.51 20.25 3.71
CA VAL A 9 11.69 19.75 2.60
C VAL A 9 12.45 19.81 1.28
N MET A 10 13.24 20.86 1.03
CA MET A 10 14.14 20.94 -0.13
C MET A 10 15.25 19.89 -0.09
N LEU A 11 15.83 19.61 1.09
CA LEU A 11 16.86 18.58 1.24
C LEU A 11 16.31 17.15 1.02
N MET A 12 15.05 16.89 1.39
CA MET A 12 14.36 15.64 1.06
C MET A 12 14.09 15.46 -0.44
N GLY A 13 13.89 16.54 -1.17
CA GLY A 13 13.70 16.51 -2.64
C GLY A 13 14.97 16.19 -3.43
N ILE A 14 16.17 16.24 -2.82
CA ILE A 14 17.45 15.96 -3.45
C ILE A 14 17.91 14.51 -3.26
N LEU A 15 17.24 13.74 -2.41
CA LEU A 15 17.52 12.31 -2.32
C LEU A 15 17.21 11.69 -3.69
N PRO A 16 18.19 11.08 -4.39
CA PRO A 16 17.93 10.41 -5.64
C PRO A 16 16.91 9.31 -5.34
N LEU A 17 15.66 9.51 -5.75
CA LEU A 17 14.64 8.46 -5.83
C LEU A 17 15.16 7.46 -6.86
N LYS A 18 16.09 6.58 -6.47
CA LYS A 18 16.36 5.40 -7.25
C LYS A 18 15.02 4.70 -7.38
N ALA A 19 14.53 4.61 -8.63
CA ALA A 19 13.29 3.90 -8.94
C ALA A 19 13.31 2.58 -8.17
N GLN A 20 12.30 2.39 -7.33
CA GLN A 20 12.25 1.21 -6.47
C GLN A 20 12.16 -0.01 -7.37
N VAL A 21 13.19 -0.85 -7.33
CA VAL A 21 13.28 -2.10 -8.07
C VAL A 21 12.72 -3.20 -7.17
N ASN A 22 11.80 -4.01 -7.70
CA ASN A 22 11.33 -5.25 -7.05
C ASN A 22 11.96 -6.46 -7.76
N PRO A 23 13.20 -6.81 -7.42
CA PRO A 23 13.97 -7.81 -8.12
C PRO A 23 13.44 -9.22 -7.83
N LEU A 24 13.08 -9.95 -8.88
CA LEU A 24 12.71 -11.36 -8.83
C LEU A 24 13.55 -12.16 -9.81
N PRO A 25 13.99 -13.39 -9.45
CA PRO A 25 14.67 -14.30 -10.36
C PRO A 25 13.78 -14.63 -11.55
N GLY A 26 14.37 -14.67 -12.74
CA GLY A 26 13.63 -14.97 -13.94
C GLY A 26 14.53 -15.15 -15.16
N TYR A 27 13.89 -15.22 -16.30
CA TYR A 27 14.61 -15.28 -17.58
C TYR A 27 13.80 -14.60 -18.68
N VAL A 28 14.49 -14.14 -19.71
CA VAL A 28 13.91 -13.66 -20.96
C VAL A 28 14.17 -14.64 -22.08
N ILE A 29 13.25 -14.75 -23.02
CA ILE A 29 13.38 -15.53 -24.24
C ILE A 29 13.54 -14.56 -25.39
N THR A 30 14.71 -14.55 -26.00
CA THR A 30 15.03 -13.70 -27.15
C THR A 30 14.24 -14.08 -28.39
N ASN A 31 14.24 -13.23 -29.40
CA ASN A 31 13.62 -13.56 -30.70
C ASN A 31 14.30 -14.73 -31.40
N ASN A 32 15.56 -15.04 -31.08
CA ASN A 32 16.31 -16.18 -31.60
C ASN A 32 16.07 -17.49 -30.82
N ASN A 33 15.16 -17.48 -29.81
CA ASN A 33 14.89 -18.58 -28.87
C ASN A 33 15.99 -18.83 -27.82
N ASP A 34 16.94 -17.91 -27.64
CA ASP A 34 17.91 -18.04 -26.58
C ASP A 34 17.26 -17.65 -25.25
N THR A 35 17.62 -18.34 -24.19
CA THR A 35 17.15 -18.05 -22.83
C THR A 35 18.26 -17.39 -22.02
N LEU A 36 18.06 -16.13 -21.64
CA LEU A 36 18.96 -15.39 -20.77
C LEU A 36 18.42 -15.40 -19.35
N ARG A 37 19.20 -15.91 -18.39
CA ARG A 37 18.84 -15.95 -16.96
C ARG A 37 19.31 -14.70 -16.25
N GLY A 38 18.58 -14.29 -15.19
CA GLY A 38 18.92 -13.11 -14.44
C GLY A 38 17.80 -12.67 -13.52
N ILE A 39 17.72 -11.37 -13.32
CA ILE A 39 16.79 -10.71 -12.41
C ILE A 39 15.86 -9.79 -13.20
N ILE A 40 14.57 -9.90 -12.94
CA ILE A 40 13.53 -9.07 -13.55
C ILE A 40 12.98 -8.11 -12.49
N ASP A 41 12.88 -6.82 -12.81
CA ASP A 41 12.20 -5.84 -12.00
C ASP A 41 10.68 -5.98 -12.15
N TYR A 42 10.07 -6.72 -11.23
CA TYR A 42 8.63 -6.98 -11.25
C TYR A 42 7.83 -5.75 -10.79
N ARG A 43 6.99 -5.26 -11.67
CA ARG A 43 6.22 -4.03 -11.50
C ARG A 43 4.71 -4.30 -11.47
N THR A 44 3.92 -3.24 -11.65
CA THR A 44 2.47 -3.38 -11.84
C THR A 44 2.15 -4.07 -13.16
N ASP A 45 0.98 -4.75 -13.22
CA ASP A 45 0.56 -5.48 -14.42
C ASP A 45 0.63 -4.62 -15.69
N ALA A 46 0.18 -3.36 -15.63
CA ALA A 46 0.24 -2.43 -16.74
C ALA A 46 1.69 -2.08 -17.18
N LYS A 47 2.65 -2.02 -16.26
CA LYS A 47 4.07 -1.80 -16.60
C LYS A 47 4.71 -3.07 -17.15
N ASN A 48 4.43 -4.21 -16.54
CA ASN A 48 4.90 -5.51 -17.00
C ASN A 48 4.41 -5.84 -18.42
N ALA A 49 3.19 -5.39 -18.76
CA ALA A 49 2.67 -5.54 -20.11
C ALA A 49 3.37 -4.64 -21.14
N ARG A 50 3.92 -3.49 -20.74
CA ARG A 50 4.59 -2.55 -21.66
C ARG A 50 6.04 -2.89 -21.92
N SER A 51 6.79 -3.25 -20.86
CA SER A 51 8.21 -3.53 -20.95
C SER A 51 8.69 -4.47 -19.85
N CYS A 52 9.75 -5.24 -20.17
CA CYS A 52 10.47 -6.08 -19.23
C CYS A 52 11.80 -5.40 -18.87
N HIS A 53 11.99 -5.10 -17.60
CA HIS A 53 13.27 -4.61 -17.09
C HIS A 53 14.06 -5.79 -16.55
N PHE A 54 15.09 -6.19 -17.26
CA PHE A 54 15.87 -7.39 -17.01
C PHE A 54 17.34 -7.04 -16.83
N MET A 55 18.00 -7.72 -15.91
CA MET A 55 19.45 -7.67 -15.69
C MET A 55 19.97 -9.10 -15.74
N ALA A 56 20.85 -9.39 -16.68
CA ALA A 56 21.44 -10.71 -16.81
C ALA A 56 22.40 -11.00 -15.63
N ASP A 57 22.68 -12.28 -15.36
CA ASP A 57 23.50 -12.69 -14.21
C ASP A 57 24.94 -12.13 -14.26
N ASP A 58 25.45 -11.83 -15.44
CA ASP A 58 26.77 -11.23 -15.70
C ASP A 58 26.75 -9.70 -15.85
N GLU A 59 25.58 -9.06 -15.73
CA GLU A 59 25.40 -7.61 -15.86
C GLU A 59 25.16 -6.93 -14.51
N THR A 60 25.45 -5.63 -14.47
CA THR A 60 25.25 -4.79 -13.26
C THR A 60 24.13 -3.76 -13.43
N ALA A 61 23.54 -3.67 -14.62
CA ALA A 61 22.51 -2.70 -14.95
C ALA A 61 21.28 -3.37 -15.59
N TYR A 62 20.12 -2.81 -15.29
CA TYR A 62 18.88 -3.25 -15.94
C TYR A 62 18.80 -2.72 -17.36
N LYS A 63 18.44 -3.62 -18.28
CA LYS A 63 18.08 -3.29 -19.65
C LYS A 63 16.56 -3.40 -19.79
N GLU A 64 15.94 -2.43 -20.46
CA GLU A 64 14.54 -2.47 -20.82
C GLU A 64 14.36 -3.18 -22.16
N TYR A 65 13.45 -4.16 -22.20
CA TYR A 65 13.04 -4.86 -23.41
C TYR A 65 11.58 -4.56 -23.71
N LEU A 66 11.30 -4.20 -24.96
CA LEU A 66 9.95 -3.99 -25.49
C LEU A 66 9.38 -5.29 -26.10
N PRO A 67 8.05 -5.39 -26.31
CA PRO A 67 7.42 -6.62 -26.82
C PRO A 67 7.85 -7.05 -28.22
N ASN A 68 8.49 -6.18 -29.03
CA ASN A 68 9.05 -6.50 -30.32
C ASN A 68 10.53 -6.98 -30.26
N GLU A 69 11.19 -6.84 -29.12
CA GLU A 69 12.62 -7.15 -28.95
C GLU A 69 12.86 -8.55 -28.37
N ILE A 70 11.90 -9.09 -27.62
CA ILE A 70 11.95 -10.44 -27.04
C ILE A 70 10.61 -11.15 -27.23
N LYS A 71 10.64 -12.49 -27.28
CA LYS A 71 9.42 -13.30 -27.35
C LYS A 71 8.60 -13.29 -26.06
N GLY A 72 9.29 -13.14 -24.92
CA GLY A 72 8.63 -13.13 -23.63
C GLY A 72 9.62 -13.26 -22.47
N TYR A 73 9.09 -13.33 -21.26
CA TYR A 73 9.86 -13.51 -20.05
C TYR A 73 9.06 -14.26 -18.98
N ARG A 74 9.76 -14.88 -18.06
CA ARG A 74 9.15 -15.63 -16.97
C ARG A 74 9.81 -15.28 -15.64
N LEU A 75 8.98 -15.13 -14.62
CA LEU A 75 9.38 -14.94 -13.23
C LEU A 75 9.41 -16.30 -12.54
N SER A 76 10.60 -16.78 -12.16
CA SER A 76 10.79 -18.16 -11.68
C SER A 76 10.08 -18.41 -10.34
N ASP A 77 10.19 -17.47 -9.38
CA ASP A 77 9.65 -17.63 -8.04
C ASP A 77 8.13 -17.60 -7.99
N ILE A 78 7.52 -16.84 -8.89
CA ILE A 78 6.08 -16.63 -8.93
C ILE A 78 5.42 -17.32 -10.13
N GLY A 79 6.19 -17.98 -10.98
CA GLY A 79 5.70 -18.75 -12.11
C GLY A 79 5.02 -17.97 -13.25
N SER A 80 4.78 -16.65 -13.06
CA SER A 80 4.12 -15.82 -14.08
C SER A 80 4.92 -15.76 -15.36
N CYS A 81 4.27 -16.01 -16.48
CA CYS A 81 4.82 -16.00 -17.82
C CYS A 81 4.17 -14.88 -18.64
N TYR A 82 4.99 -14.07 -19.28
CA TYR A 82 4.57 -12.98 -20.15
C TYR A 82 5.11 -13.20 -21.54
N VAL A 83 4.25 -13.14 -22.55
CA VAL A 83 4.61 -13.35 -23.96
C VAL A 83 4.20 -12.17 -24.82
N ALA A 84 5.07 -11.79 -25.75
CA ALA A 84 4.77 -10.75 -26.71
C ALA A 84 3.66 -11.22 -27.67
N ARG A 85 2.54 -10.52 -27.67
CA ARG A 85 1.38 -10.80 -28.53
C ARG A 85 0.74 -9.50 -29.00
N THR A 86 0.11 -9.58 -30.16
CA THR A 86 -0.70 -8.50 -30.71
C THR A 86 -2.17 -8.88 -30.54
N PHE A 87 -2.89 -8.10 -29.74
CA PHE A 87 -4.29 -8.33 -29.45
C PHE A 87 -5.10 -7.02 -29.59
N PRO A 88 -6.42 -7.11 -29.84
CA PRO A 88 -7.28 -5.93 -29.93
C PRO A 88 -7.54 -5.33 -28.54
N ILE A 89 -7.32 -4.03 -28.40
CA ILE A 89 -7.71 -3.23 -27.25
C ILE A 89 -8.41 -1.97 -27.76
N GLY A 90 -9.70 -1.80 -27.42
CA GLY A 90 -10.46 -0.63 -27.82
C GLY A 90 -10.66 -0.51 -29.34
N GLY A 91 -10.64 -1.62 -30.09
CA GLY A 91 -10.74 -1.66 -31.55
C GLY A 91 -9.42 -1.50 -32.31
N GLU A 92 -8.31 -1.26 -31.63
CA GLU A 92 -6.98 -1.16 -32.22
C GLU A 92 -6.14 -2.39 -31.90
N GLN A 93 -5.31 -2.83 -32.86
CA GLN A 93 -4.33 -3.88 -32.61
C GLN A 93 -3.12 -3.31 -31.88
N LYS A 94 -2.83 -3.85 -30.70
CA LYS A 94 -1.69 -3.41 -29.86
C LYS A 94 -0.80 -4.59 -29.51
N THR A 95 0.51 -4.38 -29.61
CA THR A 95 1.52 -5.38 -29.22
C THR A 95 1.98 -5.08 -27.80
N PHE A 96 1.87 -6.06 -26.93
CA PHE A 96 2.26 -5.97 -25.52
C PHE A 96 2.66 -7.35 -24.98
N PHE A 97 3.24 -7.39 -23.79
CA PHE A 97 3.46 -8.63 -23.07
C PHE A 97 2.15 -9.07 -22.40
N ALA A 98 1.46 -10.02 -22.99
CA ALA A 98 0.28 -10.63 -22.38
C ALA A 98 0.71 -11.68 -21.35
N GLU A 99 0.07 -11.68 -20.20
CA GLU A 99 0.27 -12.74 -19.22
C GLU A 99 -0.31 -14.04 -19.77
N TYR A 100 0.52 -15.08 -19.88
CA TYR A 100 0.14 -16.38 -20.38
C TYR A 100 -0.35 -17.23 -19.21
N LEU A 101 -1.64 -17.54 -19.17
CA LEU A 101 -2.24 -18.29 -18.08
C LEU A 101 -2.26 -19.79 -18.35
N LEU A 102 -2.54 -20.17 -19.60
CA LEU A 102 -2.66 -21.56 -20.03
C LEU A 102 -2.21 -21.72 -21.49
N GLU A 103 -1.33 -22.67 -21.74
CA GLU A 103 -0.99 -23.17 -23.04
C GLU A 103 -1.72 -24.49 -23.31
N GLY A 104 -2.34 -24.64 -24.46
CA GLY A 104 -3.06 -25.86 -24.84
C GLY A 104 -3.77 -25.72 -26.17
N GLY A 105 -4.69 -26.63 -26.49
CA GLY A 105 -5.50 -26.56 -27.69
C GLY A 105 -6.29 -25.28 -27.82
N VAL A 106 -6.80 -24.78 -26.69
CA VAL A 106 -7.22 -23.39 -26.51
C VAL A 106 -6.28 -22.78 -25.50
N SER A 107 -5.56 -21.75 -25.87
CA SER A 107 -4.66 -20.98 -25.02
C SER A 107 -5.38 -19.81 -24.40
N LEU A 108 -5.04 -19.45 -23.14
CA LEU A 108 -5.63 -18.34 -22.39
C LEU A 108 -4.58 -17.33 -22.01
N TYR A 109 -4.85 -16.05 -22.33
CA TYR A 109 -4.00 -14.91 -21.97
C TYR A 109 -4.79 -13.88 -21.20
N ARG A 110 -4.09 -13.08 -20.40
CA ARG A 110 -4.65 -11.96 -19.63
C ARG A 110 -3.87 -10.68 -19.89
N HIS A 111 -4.60 -9.57 -19.96
CA HIS A 111 -4.04 -8.23 -19.92
C HIS A 111 -4.87 -7.38 -18.96
N LYS A 112 -4.20 -6.67 -18.06
CA LYS A 112 -4.85 -5.79 -17.09
C LYS A 112 -4.40 -4.36 -17.30
N GLU A 113 -5.36 -3.48 -17.56
CA GLU A 113 -5.16 -2.05 -17.72
C GLU A 113 -6.06 -1.29 -16.73
N SER A 114 -5.46 -0.74 -15.67
CA SER A 114 -6.18 -0.03 -14.60
C SER A 114 -7.28 -0.92 -13.97
N THR A 115 -8.55 -0.58 -14.20
CA THR A 115 -9.73 -1.30 -13.68
C THR A 115 -10.31 -2.30 -14.67
N VAL A 116 -9.79 -2.36 -15.89
CA VAL A 116 -10.30 -3.25 -16.96
C VAL A 116 -9.38 -4.44 -17.11
N GLU A 117 -9.96 -5.64 -17.13
CA GLU A 117 -9.25 -6.88 -17.48
C GLU A 117 -9.71 -7.38 -18.85
N TYR A 118 -8.75 -7.74 -19.69
CA TYR A 118 -8.96 -8.38 -20.97
C TYR A 118 -8.46 -9.82 -20.90
N PHE A 119 -9.30 -10.75 -21.33
CA PHE A 119 -8.93 -12.14 -21.51
C PHE A 119 -9.01 -12.49 -23.00
N TYR A 120 -7.99 -13.17 -23.49
CA TYR A 120 -7.92 -13.62 -24.88
C TYR A 120 -7.82 -15.13 -24.91
N LEU A 121 -8.76 -15.74 -25.61
CA LEU A 121 -8.77 -17.17 -25.89
C LEU A 121 -8.32 -17.35 -27.34
N VAL A 122 -7.33 -18.20 -27.58
CA VAL A 122 -6.82 -18.47 -28.90
C VAL A 122 -6.82 -19.98 -29.09
N ASP A 123 -7.57 -20.49 -30.09
CA ASP A 123 -7.62 -21.92 -30.43
C ASP A 123 -6.45 -22.35 -31.31
N ALA A 124 -6.35 -23.67 -31.57
CA ALA A 124 -5.29 -24.26 -32.37
C ALA A 124 -5.29 -23.77 -33.83
N ASP A 125 -6.42 -23.31 -34.34
CA ASP A 125 -6.57 -22.78 -35.70
C ASP A 125 -6.26 -21.27 -35.76
N GLY A 126 -5.90 -20.67 -34.65
CA GLY A 126 -5.60 -19.24 -34.53
C GLY A 126 -6.85 -18.35 -34.41
N LYS A 127 -8.04 -18.92 -34.26
CA LYS A 127 -9.26 -18.17 -34.00
C LYS A 127 -9.20 -17.60 -32.60
N MET A 128 -9.50 -16.34 -32.50
CA MET A 128 -9.40 -15.57 -31.23
C MET A 128 -10.75 -15.10 -30.72
N ALA A 129 -10.88 -15.08 -29.41
CA ALA A 129 -11.99 -14.44 -28.72
C ALA A 129 -11.47 -13.53 -27.62
N THR A 130 -12.10 -12.35 -27.49
CA THR A 130 -11.79 -11.36 -26.46
C THR A 130 -12.95 -11.25 -25.48
N ILE A 131 -12.62 -11.29 -24.18
CA ILE A 131 -13.55 -10.99 -23.10
C ILE A 131 -13.03 -9.75 -22.37
N ARG A 132 -13.84 -8.69 -22.34
CA ARG A 132 -13.54 -7.45 -21.62
C ARG A 132 -14.33 -7.41 -20.33
N GLU A 133 -13.65 -7.38 -19.18
CA GLU A 133 -14.26 -7.30 -17.86
C GLU A 133 -13.92 -5.95 -17.20
N THR A 134 -14.94 -5.15 -16.86
CA THR A 134 -14.76 -3.81 -16.25
C THR A 134 -15.06 -3.81 -14.76
N GLY A 135 -15.70 -4.86 -14.23
CA GLY A 135 -16.17 -4.88 -12.85
C GLY A 135 -17.37 -3.98 -12.59
N ASP A 136 -17.95 -3.36 -13.64
CA ASP A 136 -19.09 -2.46 -13.52
C ASP A 136 -20.32 -3.21 -13.05
N VAL A 137 -21.02 -2.66 -12.06
CA VAL A 137 -22.29 -3.20 -11.57
C VAL A 137 -23.42 -2.62 -12.39
N ILE A 138 -24.09 -3.46 -13.17
CA ILE A 138 -25.29 -3.08 -13.94
C ILE A 138 -26.52 -3.40 -13.09
N HIS A 139 -27.35 -2.41 -12.81
CA HIS A 139 -28.46 -2.55 -11.86
C HIS A 139 -29.74 -3.18 -12.46
N HIS A 140 -29.95 -3.01 -13.76
CA HIS A 140 -31.15 -3.56 -14.45
C HIS A 140 -30.87 -4.95 -15.03
N ARG A 141 -31.76 -5.90 -14.74
CA ARG A 141 -31.59 -7.30 -15.13
C ARG A 141 -31.48 -7.51 -16.65
N ASP A 142 -32.26 -6.81 -17.43
CA ASP A 142 -32.28 -6.93 -18.91
C ASP A 142 -30.97 -6.37 -19.51
N ASP A 143 -30.46 -5.28 -18.94
CA ASP A 143 -29.16 -4.69 -19.32
C ASP A 143 -28.00 -5.62 -18.93
N GLN A 144 -28.10 -6.29 -17.78
CA GLN A 144 -27.12 -7.31 -17.36
C GLN A 144 -27.04 -8.46 -18.36
N ILE A 145 -28.17 -9.00 -18.78
CA ILE A 145 -28.24 -10.10 -19.74
C ILE A 145 -27.66 -9.66 -21.09
N THR A 146 -28.00 -8.46 -21.55
CA THR A 146 -27.56 -7.92 -22.84
C THR A 146 -26.03 -7.68 -22.81
N ALA A 147 -25.51 -7.03 -21.76
CA ALA A 147 -24.09 -6.78 -21.57
C ALA A 147 -23.29 -8.09 -21.50
N GLN A 148 -23.82 -9.10 -20.79
CA GLN A 148 -23.17 -10.41 -20.70
C GLN A 148 -23.16 -11.13 -22.06
N ARG A 149 -24.22 -11.05 -22.84
CA ARG A 149 -24.29 -11.62 -24.20
C ARG A 149 -23.22 -11.01 -25.11
N ILE A 150 -23.09 -9.69 -25.10
CA ILE A 150 -22.05 -8.99 -25.88
C ILE A 150 -20.66 -9.40 -25.41
N LYS A 151 -20.42 -9.38 -24.10
CA LYS A 151 -19.12 -9.72 -23.50
C LYS A 151 -18.65 -11.14 -23.82
N LEU A 152 -19.54 -12.11 -23.85
CA LEU A 152 -19.22 -13.53 -24.02
C LEU A 152 -19.44 -14.07 -25.45
N ALA A 153 -19.91 -13.23 -26.37
CA ALA A 153 -20.27 -13.67 -27.73
C ALA A 153 -19.12 -14.37 -28.47
N GLU A 154 -17.93 -13.79 -28.46
CA GLU A 154 -16.74 -14.35 -29.11
C GLU A 154 -16.28 -15.65 -28.44
N ALA A 155 -16.23 -15.68 -27.09
CA ALA A 155 -15.86 -16.88 -26.33
C ALA A 155 -16.82 -18.05 -26.56
N THR A 156 -18.11 -17.75 -26.78
CA THR A 156 -19.11 -18.75 -27.16
C THR A 156 -18.72 -19.46 -28.45
N GLN A 157 -18.12 -18.76 -29.40
CA GLN A 157 -17.66 -19.37 -30.65
C GLN A 157 -16.43 -20.28 -30.46
N ILE A 158 -15.55 -19.98 -29.52
CA ILE A 158 -14.42 -20.85 -29.19
C ILE A 158 -14.90 -22.16 -28.56
N PHE A 159 -15.84 -22.07 -27.62
CA PHE A 159 -16.32 -23.22 -26.85
C PHE A 159 -17.54 -23.92 -27.47
N GLN A 160 -17.87 -23.67 -28.75
CA GLN A 160 -19.09 -24.16 -29.40
C GLN A 160 -19.26 -25.67 -29.43
N LYS A 161 -18.15 -26.46 -29.34
CA LYS A 161 -18.20 -27.92 -29.35
C LYS A 161 -18.74 -28.53 -28.06
N SER A 162 -18.76 -27.79 -26.92
CA SER A 162 -19.21 -28.30 -25.62
C SER A 162 -20.40 -27.52 -25.06
N GLN A 163 -21.56 -28.12 -25.04
CA GLN A 163 -22.77 -27.56 -24.45
C GLN A 163 -22.60 -27.33 -22.93
N LYS A 164 -21.82 -28.21 -22.26
CA LYS A 164 -21.51 -28.10 -20.85
C LYS A 164 -20.67 -26.84 -20.59
N THR A 165 -19.58 -26.65 -21.34
CA THR A 165 -18.70 -25.49 -21.23
C THR A 165 -19.44 -24.19 -21.50
N LEU A 166 -20.31 -24.17 -22.52
CA LEU A 166 -21.15 -23.02 -22.82
C LEU A 166 -22.11 -22.67 -21.67
N LYS A 167 -22.74 -23.66 -21.07
CA LYS A 167 -23.62 -23.44 -19.91
C LYS A 167 -22.86 -22.85 -18.72
N GLU A 168 -21.66 -23.36 -18.44
CA GLU A 168 -20.80 -22.84 -17.37
C GLU A 168 -20.32 -21.42 -17.67
N LEU A 169 -19.91 -21.12 -18.92
CA LEU A 169 -19.51 -19.78 -19.36
C LEU A 169 -20.63 -18.75 -19.14
N TRP A 170 -21.86 -19.08 -19.59
CA TRP A 170 -23.02 -18.19 -19.46
C TRP A 170 -23.52 -18.02 -18.03
N ALA A 171 -23.18 -18.95 -17.14
CA ALA A 171 -23.51 -18.87 -15.71
C ALA A 171 -22.58 -17.94 -14.91
N MET A 172 -21.49 -17.42 -15.51
CA MET A 172 -20.55 -16.54 -14.84
C MET A 172 -21.07 -15.09 -14.79
N PRO A 173 -21.45 -14.54 -13.64
CA PRO A 173 -21.91 -13.15 -13.56
C PRO A 173 -20.76 -12.15 -13.79
N GLN A 174 -19.57 -12.49 -13.29
CA GLN A 174 -18.32 -11.79 -13.54
C GLN A 174 -17.27 -12.80 -13.98
N VAL A 175 -16.41 -12.40 -14.91
CA VAL A 175 -15.39 -13.28 -15.48
C VAL A 175 -14.08 -13.07 -14.73
N SER A 176 -13.54 -14.13 -14.15
CA SER A 176 -12.24 -14.13 -13.50
C SER A 176 -11.24 -15.05 -14.20
N ALA A 177 -9.96 -14.75 -14.04
CA ALA A 177 -8.88 -15.60 -14.56
C ALA A 177 -9.02 -17.05 -14.11
N GLU A 178 -9.34 -17.28 -12.84
CA GLU A 178 -9.49 -18.64 -12.27
C GLU A 178 -10.65 -19.42 -12.90
N GLN A 179 -11.79 -18.74 -13.07
CA GLN A 179 -12.98 -19.38 -13.69
C GLN A 179 -12.73 -19.74 -15.16
N LEU A 180 -12.13 -18.79 -15.93
CA LEU A 180 -11.78 -19.04 -17.32
C LEU A 180 -10.72 -20.14 -17.46
N LEU A 181 -9.71 -20.13 -16.58
CA LEU A 181 -8.69 -21.17 -16.57
C LEU A 181 -9.32 -22.54 -16.36
N LYS A 182 -10.16 -22.69 -15.33
CA LYS A 182 -10.86 -23.96 -15.04
C LYS A 182 -11.72 -24.42 -16.24
N LEU A 183 -12.44 -23.48 -16.84
CA LEU A 183 -13.29 -23.75 -17.99
C LEU A 183 -12.48 -24.20 -19.21
N THR A 184 -11.40 -23.46 -19.54
CA THR A 184 -10.54 -23.74 -20.69
C THR A 184 -9.83 -25.07 -20.53
N LYS A 185 -9.33 -25.39 -19.31
CA LYS A 185 -8.73 -26.71 -19.02
C LYS A 185 -9.72 -27.85 -19.23
N ALA A 186 -10.96 -27.70 -18.74
CA ALA A 186 -12.00 -28.72 -18.94
C ALA A 186 -12.28 -28.95 -20.41
N TYR A 187 -12.35 -27.87 -21.21
CA TYR A 187 -12.55 -27.93 -22.64
C TYR A 187 -11.35 -28.55 -23.38
N ASN A 188 -10.12 -28.16 -23.05
CA ASN A 188 -8.91 -28.72 -23.61
C ASN A 188 -8.82 -30.24 -23.35
N LYS A 189 -9.12 -30.67 -22.13
CA LYS A 189 -9.15 -32.07 -21.75
C LYS A 189 -10.16 -32.86 -22.57
N GLU A 190 -11.31 -32.27 -22.91
CA GLU A 190 -12.37 -32.94 -23.67
C GLU A 190 -12.06 -33.02 -25.18
N PHE A 191 -11.46 -31.98 -25.77
CA PHE A 191 -11.30 -31.86 -27.21
C PHE A 191 -9.86 -31.84 -27.74
N TYR A 192 -8.88 -31.62 -26.84
CA TYR A 192 -7.46 -31.43 -27.22
C TYR A 192 -6.51 -32.21 -26.28
N ALA A 193 -6.94 -33.37 -25.80
CA ALA A 193 -6.15 -34.15 -24.82
C ALA A 193 -4.73 -34.49 -25.29
N GLU A 194 -4.53 -34.66 -26.63
CA GLU A 194 -3.24 -34.99 -27.23
C GLU A 194 -2.32 -33.76 -27.42
N ALA A 195 -2.84 -32.54 -27.38
CA ALA A 195 -2.06 -31.34 -27.67
C ALA A 195 -1.08 -30.96 -26.53
N GLY A 196 -1.20 -31.62 -25.39
CA GLY A 196 -0.47 -31.22 -24.17
C GLY A 196 -1.05 -29.94 -23.56
N GLU A 197 -0.79 -29.74 -22.29
CA GLU A 197 -1.26 -28.56 -21.58
C GLU A 197 -0.19 -28.11 -20.60
N THR A 198 0.13 -26.81 -20.58
CA THR A 198 1.03 -26.21 -19.62
C THR A 198 0.34 -25.04 -18.92
N GLU A 199 0.15 -25.14 -17.61
CA GLU A 199 -0.41 -24.09 -16.78
C GLU A 199 0.69 -23.20 -16.24
N PHE A 200 0.57 -21.88 -16.48
CA PHE A 200 1.47 -20.87 -15.95
C PHE A 200 0.81 -20.04 -14.84
N TYR A 201 -0.52 -20.16 -14.68
CA TYR A 201 -1.25 -19.47 -13.64
C TYR A 201 -1.02 -20.14 -12.29
N GLN A 202 -0.52 -19.39 -11.33
CA GLN A 202 -0.40 -19.84 -9.93
C GLN A 202 -1.27 -18.98 -9.02
N LYS A 203 -2.22 -19.64 -8.35
CA LYS A 203 -3.18 -18.98 -7.47
C LYS A 203 -2.52 -18.37 -6.23
N ASP A 204 -1.49 -19.03 -5.71
CA ASP A 204 -0.82 -18.66 -4.45
C ASP A 204 0.02 -17.38 -4.54
N ILE A 205 0.24 -16.86 -5.74
CA ILE A 205 0.91 -15.58 -5.97
C ILE A 205 0.04 -14.39 -5.52
N LYS A 206 -1.28 -14.57 -5.46
CA LYS A 206 -2.17 -13.51 -4.93
C LYS A 206 -1.86 -13.14 -3.48
N SER A 207 -1.28 -14.04 -2.69
CA SER A 207 -0.94 -13.73 -1.29
C SER A 207 0.34 -12.90 -1.15
N SER A 208 1.30 -13.03 -2.06
CA SER A 208 2.55 -12.25 -2.01
C SER A 208 2.45 -10.87 -2.67
N ASP A 209 1.49 -10.69 -3.58
CA ASP A 209 1.31 -9.47 -4.37
C ASP A 209 0.19 -8.56 -3.86
N GLY A 210 -0.63 -9.07 -2.95
CA GLY A 210 -1.72 -8.33 -2.33
C GLY A 210 -1.24 -7.34 -1.27
N LEU A 211 -2.16 -6.54 -0.75
CA LEU A 211 -1.94 -5.72 0.42
C LEU A 211 -1.59 -6.62 1.62
N ILE A 212 -0.37 -6.48 2.13
CA ILE A 212 0.05 -7.13 3.37
C ILE A 212 -0.31 -6.18 4.52
N THR A 213 -1.22 -6.61 5.38
CA THR A 213 -1.61 -5.86 6.57
C THR A 213 -1.06 -6.56 7.80
N ARG A 214 -0.40 -5.80 8.68
CA ARG A 214 0.15 -6.26 9.95
C ARG A 214 -0.39 -5.40 11.07
N PHE A 215 -0.78 -6.02 12.17
CA PHE A 215 -1.17 -5.28 13.35
C PHE A 215 0.05 -4.76 14.10
N ARG A 216 -0.08 -3.53 14.62
CA ARG A 216 0.96 -2.87 15.42
C ARG A 216 0.38 -2.42 16.74
N ILE A 217 1.12 -2.69 17.80
CA ILE A 217 0.89 -2.12 19.13
C ILE A 217 2.14 -1.31 19.46
N GLU A 218 1.98 -0.09 19.91
CA GLU A 218 3.11 0.73 20.36
C GLU A 218 2.82 1.42 21.68
N GLY A 219 3.85 1.62 22.47
CA GLY A 219 3.77 2.33 23.74
C GLY A 219 5.08 2.98 24.09
N GLY A 220 5.01 4.03 24.89
CA GLY A 220 6.19 4.76 25.31
C GLY A 220 5.87 6.06 26.00
N VAL A 221 6.80 7.00 25.91
CA VAL A 221 6.72 8.28 26.61
C VAL A 221 7.03 9.43 25.66
N GLY A 222 6.31 10.53 25.85
CA GLY A 222 6.56 11.80 25.20
C GLY A 222 7.02 12.86 26.19
N PHE A 223 7.90 13.74 25.76
CA PHE A 223 8.29 14.96 26.45
C PHE A 223 7.63 16.12 25.71
N SER A 224 6.63 16.74 26.32
CA SER A 224 5.88 17.84 25.73
C SER A 224 6.24 19.15 26.40
N ASN A 225 6.56 20.17 25.60
CA ASN A 225 6.69 21.54 26.07
C ASN A 225 5.43 22.31 25.65
N MET A 226 4.52 22.49 26.60
CA MET A 226 3.25 23.17 26.36
C MET A 226 3.41 24.67 26.58
N LYS A 227 2.91 25.48 25.64
CA LYS A 227 2.90 26.92 25.69
C LYS A 227 1.45 27.41 25.63
N PHE A 228 0.99 28.02 26.69
CA PHE A 228 -0.32 28.65 26.71
C PHE A 228 -0.16 30.15 26.47
N PHE A 229 -1.01 30.70 25.61
CA PHE A 229 -1.11 32.13 25.36
C PHE A 229 -2.41 32.65 26.00
N PRO A 230 -2.35 33.14 27.26
CA PRO A 230 -3.54 33.68 27.86
C PRO A 230 -3.95 34.96 27.12
N ASN A 231 -5.26 35.13 26.86
CA ASN A 231 -5.85 36.31 26.22
C ASN A 231 -5.83 37.56 27.12
N SER A 232 -4.82 37.80 27.91
CA SER A 232 -4.74 38.91 28.85
C SER A 232 -3.50 39.75 28.60
N LEU A 233 -3.55 40.95 29.07
CA LEU A 233 -2.58 42.07 28.95
C LEU A 233 -1.10 41.77 29.28
N TYR A 234 -0.78 40.53 29.67
CA TYR A 234 0.58 40.07 29.93
C TYR A 234 0.99 39.08 28.81
N ASN A 235 1.88 39.52 27.95
CA ASN A 235 2.30 38.84 26.73
C ASN A 235 3.24 37.64 26.92
N ASP A 236 3.52 37.20 28.12
CA ASP A 236 4.47 36.09 28.32
C ASP A 236 3.75 34.74 28.26
N PRO A 237 4.16 33.86 27.34
CA PRO A 237 3.60 32.50 27.24
C PRO A 237 3.94 31.71 28.52
N ILE A 238 2.96 31.02 29.07
CA ILE A 238 3.18 30.06 30.13
C ILE A 238 3.75 28.78 29.52
N GLU A 239 5.00 28.47 29.83
CA GLU A 239 5.66 27.26 29.35
C GLU A 239 5.70 26.18 30.42
N VAL A 240 5.30 24.97 30.05
CA VAL A 240 5.35 23.81 30.94
C VAL A 240 5.79 22.57 30.24
N THR A 241 6.74 21.88 30.84
CA THR A 241 7.21 20.58 30.38
C THR A 241 6.47 19.48 31.10
N SER A 242 5.98 18.50 30.37
CA SER A 242 5.32 17.33 30.94
C SER A 242 5.82 16.03 30.30
N LEU A 243 5.84 14.97 31.12
CA LEU A 243 6.04 13.60 30.66
C LEU A 243 4.68 12.99 30.33
N VAL A 244 4.55 12.48 29.12
CA VAL A 244 3.28 12.05 28.53
C VAL A 244 3.36 10.57 28.21
N PRO A 245 2.74 9.67 28.98
CA PRO A 245 2.60 8.28 28.59
C PRO A 245 1.71 8.17 27.36
N ILE A 246 2.10 7.30 26.43
CA ILE A 246 1.43 7.09 25.13
C ILE A 246 1.26 5.60 24.91
N VAL A 247 0.09 5.19 24.48
CA VAL A 247 -0.21 3.84 24.00
C VAL A 247 -1.01 3.93 22.71
N GLY A 248 -0.74 3.04 21.77
CA GLY A 248 -1.43 3.04 20.49
C GLY A 248 -1.55 1.65 19.89
N VAL A 249 -2.55 1.49 19.04
CA VAL A 249 -2.80 0.31 18.22
C VAL A 249 -3.07 0.72 16.79
N GLY A 250 -2.70 -0.11 15.85
CA GLY A 250 -2.92 0.24 14.45
C GLY A 250 -2.46 -0.83 13.49
N THR A 251 -2.22 -0.42 12.25
CA THR A 251 -1.84 -1.31 11.16
C THR A 251 -0.72 -0.71 10.32
N ASP A 252 0.20 -1.59 9.90
CA ASP A 252 1.17 -1.34 8.85
C ASP A 252 0.69 -2.05 7.58
N MET A 253 0.50 -1.31 6.51
CA MET A 253 0.07 -1.81 5.21
C MET A 253 1.22 -1.70 4.22
N ILE A 254 1.58 -2.82 3.61
CA ILE A 254 2.65 -2.91 2.61
C ILE A 254 2.01 -3.28 1.29
N LEU A 255 2.39 -2.57 0.24
CA LEU A 255 2.04 -2.89 -1.15
C LEU A 255 3.30 -3.46 -1.84
N PRO A 256 3.53 -4.79 -1.80
CA PRO A 256 4.77 -5.39 -2.29
C PRO A 256 5.07 -5.08 -3.75
N ARG A 257 4.04 -4.99 -4.59
CA ARG A 257 4.16 -4.59 -6.00
C ARG A 257 4.65 -3.16 -6.20
N LEU A 258 4.38 -2.27 -5.25
CA LEU A 258 4.85 -0.90 -5.30
C LEU A 258 6.23 -0.80 -4.64
N SER A 259 6.34 -1.29 -3.42
CA SER A 259 7.59 -1.34 -2.67
C SER A 259 7.45 -2.18 -1.41
N LYS A 260 8.39 -3.10 -1.19
CA LYS A 260 8.52 -3.82 0.10
C LYS A 260 9.10 -2.94 1.22
N LYS A 261 9.64 -1.76 0.87
CA LYS A 261 10.28 -0.81 1.80
C LYS A 261 9.31 0.25 2.32
N LEU A 262 8.21 0.49 1.60
CA LEU A 262 7.24 1.51 1.94
C LEU A 262 6.09 0.89 2.72
N LEU A 263 5.82 1.45 3.91
CA LEU A 263 4.71 1.07 4.77
C LEU A 263 3.75 2.25 4.86
N LEU A 264 2.47 2.00 4.65
CA LEU A 264 1.40 2.92 5.01
C LEU A 264 0.97 2.58 6.43
N GLN A 265 0.92 3.55 7.32
CA GLN A 265 0.62 3.35 8.74
C GLN A 265 -0.68 4.05 9.09
N LEU A 266 -1.58 3.32 9.76
CA LEU A 266 -2.78 3.88 10.36
C LEU A 266 -2.79 3.49 11.83
N MET A 267 -2.80 4.48 12.74
CA MET A 267 -2.66 4.29 14.17
C MET A 267 -3.73 5.07 14.94
N LEU A 268 -4.29 4.45 15.96
CA LEU A 268 -5.08 5.10 16.97
C LEU A 268 -4.28 5.09 18.27
N SER A 269 -4.02 6.25 18.85
CA SER A 269 -3.24 6.35 20.08
C SER A 269 -3.98 7.19 21.13
N TYR A 270 -3.66 6.88 22.37
CA TYR A 270 -4.13 7.61 23.54
C TYR A 270 -2.94 8.13 24.32
N SER A 271 -3.04 9.36 24.83
CA SER A 271 -2.06 9.94 25.71
C SER A 271 -2.71 10.68 26.87
N TYR A 272 -2.03 10.65 28.02
CA TYR A 272 -2.42 11.37 29.22
C TYR A 272 -1.40 12.46 29.50
N ASN A 273 -1.87 13.70 29.57
CA ASN A 273 -1.04 14.87 29.78
C ASN A 273 -1.37 15.50 31.12
N LYS A 274 -0.37 15.66 31.99
CA LYS A 274 -0.48 16.37 33.25
C LYS A 274 0.71 17.31 33.39
N GLY A 275 0.45 18.54 33.79
CA GLY A 275 1.50 19.52 34.05
C GLY A 275 1.11 20.42 35.20
N SER A 276 2.11 20.99 35.87
CA SER A 276 1.93 21.97 36.96
C SER A 276 3.01 23.05 36.89
N ARG A 277 2.68 24.23 37.33
CA ARG A 277 3.62 25.34 37.44
C ARG A 277 3.29 26.20 38.66
N GLU A 278 4.34 26.57 39.35
CA GLU A 278 4.29 27.61 40.40
C GLU A 278 4.70 28.97 39.81
N GLU A 279 3.90 30.00 40.00
CA GLU A 279 4.27 31.35 39.57
C GLU A 279 5.09 32.07 40.67
N LYS A 280 6.28 32.55 40.28
CA LYS A 280 7.27 33.12 41.21
C LYS A 280 6.82 34.42 41.91
N HIS A 281 5.85 35.14 41.35
CA HIS A 281 5.45 36.47 41.82
C HIS A 281 4.07 36.49 42.48
N TYR A 282 3.30 35.42 42.41
CA TYR A 282 2.00 35.28 43.05
C TYR A 282 1.86 33.86 43.58
N PRO A 283 1.19 33.62 44.69
CA PRO A 283 1.02 32.29 45.28
C PRO A 283 0.02 31.44 44.46
N TYR A 284 0.12 31.47 43.14
CA TYR A 284 -0.73 30.69 42.27
C TYR A 284 0.00 29.41 41.85
N HIS A 285 -0.64 28.29 42.15
CA HIS A 285 -0.26 27.00 41.62
C HIS A 285 -1.29 26.61 40.55
N ARG A 286 -0.84 26.37 39.31
CA ARG A 286 -1.71 25.94 38.22
C ARG A 286 -1.41 24.50 37.87
N GLU A 287 -2.46 23.67 37.88
CA GLU A 287 -2.42 22.32 37.36
C GLU A 287 -3.34 22.21 36.16
N TRP A 288 -2.93 21.44 35.16
CA TRP A 288 -3.80 21.06 34.04
C TRP A 288 -3.63 19.59 33.75
N THR A 289 -4.73 19.01 33.31
CA THR A 289 -4.84 17.62 32.98
C THR A 289 -5.71 17.49 31.73
N PHE A 290 -5.27 16.74 30.73
CA PHE A 290 -6.09 16.40 29.59
C PHE A 290 -5.74 15.03 29.03
N HIS A 291 -6.74 14.41 28.44
CA HIS A 291 -6.66 13.17 27.71
C HIS A 291 -6.67 13.49 26.22
N ASP A 292 -5.91 12.77 25.43
CA ASP A 292 -5.78 12.99 24.01
C ASP A 292 -5.91 11.67 23.27
N VAL A 293 -6.93 11.58 22.41
CA VAL A 293 -7.12 10.47 21.49
C VAL A 293 -6.72 10.95 20.10
N CYS A 294 -5.82 10.22 19.46
CA CYS A 294 -5.21 10.65 18.22
C CYS A 294 -5.34 9.58 17.15
N LEU A 295 -5.95 9.94 16.03
CA LEU A 295 -5.94 9.14 14.80
C LEU A 295 -4.81 9.63 13.91
N GLN A 296 -3.86 8.74 13.59
CA GLN A 296 -2.66 9.05 12.79
C GLN A 296 -2.69 8.28 11.48
N ALA A 297 -2.34 8.96 10.40
CA ALA A 297 -2.08 8.37 9.10
C ALA A 297 -0.70 8.82 8.60
N GLY A 298 0.12 7.89 8.14
CA GLY A 298 1.48 8.23 7.74
C GLY A 298 2.11 7.20 6.83
N VAL A 299 3.34 7.50 6.47
CA VAL A 299 4.21 6.63 5.71
C VAL A 299 5.48 6.35 6.51
N ALA A 300 5.98 5.13 6.39
CA ALA A 300 7.28 4.77 6.91
C ALA A 300 8.10 4.09 5.81
N TYR A 301 9.39 4.38 5.79
CA TYR A 301 10.34 3.80 4.86
C TYR A 301 11.35 2.95 5.64
N SER A 302 11.33 1.65 5.40
CA SER A 302 12.25 0.66 5.97
C SER A 302 13.40 0.45 4.99
N PHE A 303 14.62 0.86 5.35
CA PHE A 303 15.76 0.85 4.42
C PHE A 303 16.21 -0.57 4.04
N MET A 304 16.10 -1.52 4.97
CA MET A 304 16.59 -2.90 4.83
C MET A 304 15.58 -3.92 5.37
N PRO A 305 14.35 -4.02 4.82
CA PRO A 305 13.24 -4.78 5.42
C PRO A 305 13.54 -6.28 5.54
N GLU A 306 14.47 -6.81 4.74
CA GLU A 306 14.87 -8.22 4.77
C GLU A 306 15.96 -8.53 5.81
N LYS A 307 16.72 -7.51 6.26
CA LYS A 307 17.78 -7.71 7.27
C LYS A 307 17.20 -7.79 8.69
N ARG A 308 17.97 -8.36 9.61
CA ARG A 308 17.58 -8.45 11.03
C ARG A 308 17.31 -7.08 11.64
N PHE A 309 18.13 -6.07 11.31
CA PHE A 309 17.94 -4.69 11.73
C PHE A 309 17.73 -3.82 10.51
N SER A 310 16.67 -3.01 10.53
CA SER A 310 16.35 -2.07 9.48
C SER A 310 16.11 -0.69 10.05
N PRO A 311 16.91 0.31 9.65
CA PRO A 311 16.59 1.71 9.94
C PRO A 311 15.24 2.08 9.35
N LEU A 312 14.50 2.92 10.07
CA LEU A 312 13.16 3.36 9.72
C LEU A 312 13.08 4.88 9.72
N LEU A 313 12.53 5.46 8.67
CA LEU A 313 12.10 6.85 8.62
C LEU A 313 10.58 6.88 8.54
N ARG A 314 9.92 7.69 9.38
CA ARG A 314 8.46 7.81 9.36
C ARG A 314 8.02 9.28 9.37
N ALA A 315 6.92 9.57 8.69
CA ALA A 315 6.30 10.87 8.68
C ALA A 315 4.79 10.74 8.43
N GLY A 316 4.02 11.68 8.94
CA GLY A 316 2.59 11.63 8.74
C GLY A 316 1.86 12.81 9.35
N VAL A 317 0.54 12.69 9.23
CA VAL A 317 -0.42 13.62 9.78
C VAL A 317 -1.30 12.90 10.79
N SER A 318 -1.85 13.63 11.73
CA SER A 318 -2.81 13.06 12.66
C SER A 318 -3.84 14.09 13.06
N LEU A 319 -4.98 13.60 13.52
CA LEU A 319 -6.05 14.38 14.07
C LEU A 319 -6.20 14.02 15.54
N ASP A 320 -5.98 15.01 16.41
CA ASP A 320 -6.12 14.86 17.83
C ASP A 320 -7.50 15.29 18.29
N TYR A 321 -8.05 14.53 19.19
CA TYR A 321 -9.26 14.84 19.90
C TYR A 321 -8.99 14.97 21.40
N LEU A 322 -9.06 16.20 21.89
CA LEU A 322 -8.92 16.51 23.30
C LEU A 322 -10.18 16.13 24.06
N LEU A 323 -10.02 15.30 25.08
CA LEU A 323 -11.05 14.92 26.03
C LEU A 323 -10.76 15.61 27.37
N GLY A 324 -11.54 16.66 27.69
CA GLY A 324 -11.54 17.31 28.99
C GLY A 324 -10.22 17.95 29.39
N LEU A 325 -9.94 19.14 28.88
CA LEU A 325 -8.90 19.98 29.48
C LEU A 325 -9.42 20.60 30.76
N GLU A 326 -8.90 20.17 31.90
CA GLU A 326 -9.17 20.76 33.21
C GLU A 326 -7.98 21.63 33.63
N THR A 327 -8.23 22.89 33.94
CA THR A 327 -7.26 23.75 34.58
C THR A 327 -7.74 24.08 35.99
N VAL A 328 -6.90 23.82 36.96
CA VAL A 328 -7.16 24.20 38.39
C VAL A 328 -6.20 25.31 38.74
N ASN A 329 -6.75 26.49 39.08
CA ASN A 329 -5.97 27.55 39.65
C ASN A 329 -6.12 27.44 41.17
N MET A 330 -5.01 27.33 41.91
CA MET A 330 -4.98 27.36 43.35
C MET A 330 -4.39 28.69 43.79
N GLU A 331 -5.15 29.45 44.57
CA GLU A 331 -4.71 30.67 45.21
C GLU A 331 -4.58 30.39 46.71
N GLY A 332 -3.35 30.32 47.19
CA GLY A 332 -3.10 29.91 48.58
C GLY A 332 -3.58 28.48 48.86
N TYR A 333 -4.38 28.29 49.90
CA TYR A 333 -4.92 26.97 50.29
C TYR A 333 -6.31 26.65 49.71
N HIS A 334 -6.86 27.50 48.86
CA HIS A 334 -8.20 27.29 48.26
C HIS A 334 -8.16 27.19 46.75
N ALA A 335 -8.76 26.12 46.21
CA ALA A 335 -8.99 25.98 44.76
C ALA A 335 -10.03 27.02 44.32
N THR A 336 -9.62 28.04 43.58
CA THR A 336 -10.49 29.19 43.30
C THR A 336 -11.25 29.08 41.98
N ASN A 337 -10.73 28.37 40.96
CA ASN A 337 -11.46 28.23 39.71
C ASN A 337 -11.06 26.94 38.98
N LYS A 338 -12.05 26.13 38.61
CA LYS A 338 -11.91 25.02 37.71
C LYS A 338 -12.47 25.44 36.33
N VAL A 339 -11.62 25.62 35.35
CA VAL A 339 -12.04 25.93 34.01
C VAL A 339 -11.95 24.64 33.18
N SER A 340 -13.07 24.10 32.71
CA SER A 340 -13.08 23.05 31.74
C SER A 340 -13.22 23.66 30.35
N LEU A 341 -12.30 23.32 29.43
CA LEU A 341 -12.40 23.73 28.05
C LEU A 341 -13.11 22.62 27.24
N ASP A 342 -13.95 23.07 26.33
CA ASP A 342 -14.70 22.17 25.44
C ASP A 342 -13.76 21.37 24.54
N LYS A 343 -14.30 20.25 24.07
CA LYS A 343 -13.67 19.33 23.12
C LYS A 343 -13.08 20.05 21.93
N SER A 344 -11.83 19.78 21.60
CA SER A 344 -11.13 20.45 20.51
C SER A 344 -10.44 19.44 19.60
N PHE A 345 -10.53 19.67 18.30
CA PHE A 345 -9.75 18.94 17.29
C PHE A 345 -8.52 19.74 16.89
N SER A 346 -7.40 19.05 16.73
CA SER A 346 -6.18 19.67 16.25
C SER A 346 -5.44 18.77 15.25
N PRO A 347 -5.09 19.31 14.08
CA PRO A 347 -4.20 18.60 13.18
C PRO A 347 -2.77 18.61 13.74
N ARG A 348 -2.05 17.51 13.56
CA ARG A 348 -0.63 17.36 13.87
C ARG A 348 0.14 16.89 12.67
N TYR A 349 1.43 17.16 12.72
CA TYR A 349 2.43 16.60 11.83
C TYR A 349 3.50 15.93 12.66
N TYR A 350 3.97 14.80 12.24
CA TYR A 350 5.10 14.14 12.86
C TYR A 350 6.14 13.68 11.86
N VAL A 351 7.37 13.67 12.32
CA VAL A 351 8.50 13.06 11.63
C VAL A 351 9.32 12.28 12.68
N GLY A 352 9.81 11.11 12.29
CA GLY A 352 10.56 10.28 13.22
C GLY A 352 11.55 9.36 12.54
N LEU A 353 12.53 8.97 13.32
CA LEU A 353 13.54 7.98 12.98
C LEU A 353 13.39 6.79 13.92
N GLY A 354 13.78 5.63 13.46
CA GLY A 354 13.74 4.43 14.29
C GLY A 354 14.52 3.27 13.71
N VAL A 355 14.38 2.15 14.36
CA VAL A 355 14.92 0.87 13.93
C VAL A 355 13.86 -0.21 14.14
N GLU A 356 13.71 -1.09 13.17
CA GLU A 356 12.96 -2.34 13.29
C GLU A 356 13.95 -3.51 13.42
N SER A 357 13.59 -4.49 14.24
CA SER A 357 14.31 -5.75 14.38
C SER A 357 13.37 -6.93 14.21
N LYS A 358 13.79 -7.97 13.49
CA LYS A 358 13.05 -9.23 13.38
C LYS A 358 13.21 -10.04 14.67
N LEU A 359 12.08 -10.49 15.22
CA LEU A 359 12.01 -11.36 16.39
C LEU A 359 11.14 -12.59 16.03
N GLY A 360 11.76 -13.62 15.45
CA GLY A 360 11.03 -14.75 14.88
C GLY A 360 10.16 -14.31 13.70
N THR A 361 8.87 -14.62 13.77
CA THR A 361 7.86 -14.20 12.77
C THR A 361 7.39 -12.75 12.95
N HIS A 362 7.66 -12.15 14.09
CA HIS A 362 7.22 -10.82 14.49
C HIS A 362 8.34 -9.78 14.28
N LYS A 363 7.99 -8.51 14.41
CA LYS A 363 8.95 -7.42 14.43
C LYS A 363 8.77 -6.58 15.68
N VAL A 364 9.88 -6.08 16.19
CA VAL A 364 9.91 -5.05 17.23
C VAL A 364 10.50 -3.79 16.64
N SER A 365 10.03 -2.63 17.10
CA SER A 365 10.55 -1.34 16.66
C SER A 365 10.80 -0.43 17.83
N LEU A 366 11.80 0.43 17.69
CA LEU A 366 12.04 1.57 18.58
C LEU A 366 12.08 2.82 17.69
N THR A 367 11.22 3.80 18.00
CA THR A 367 11.11 5.03 17.20
C THR A 367 11.18 6.26 18.08
N ALA A 368 11.86 7.27 17.59
CA ALA A 368 11.91 8.60 18.17
C ALA A 368 11.23 9.57 17.21
N ASN A 369 10.20 10.27 17.64
CA ASN A 369 9.41 11.15 16.79
C ASN A 369 9.35 12.56 17.36
N PHE A 370 9.44 13.54 16.48
CA PHE A 370 9.10 14.92 16.76
C PHE A 370 7.69 15.19 16.24
N VAL A 371 6.82 15.70 17.12
CA VAL A 371 5.40 15.93 16.88
C VAL A 371 5.10 17.40 17.08
N MET A 372 4.56 18.07 16.07
CA MET A 372 4.08 19.44 16.17
C MET A 372 2.58 19.44 16.44
N ARG A 373 2.19 19.91 17.62
CA ARG A 373 0.80 20.07 18.03
C ARG A 373 0.47 21.56 18.14
N ASN A 374 -0.63 21.98 17.55
CA ASN A 374 -1.14 23.34 17.69
C ASN A 374 -2.66 23.33 17.83
N PHE A 375 -3.12 23.63 19.00
CA PHE A 375 -4.53 23.75 19.34
C PHE A 375 -4.93 25.25 19.23
N GLY A 376 -5.02 25.74 18.00
CA GLY A 376 -5.26 27.16 17.72
C GLY A 376 -6.53 27.71 18.34
N SER A 377 -7.57 26.88 18.52
CA SER A 377 -8.84 27.27 19.16
C SER A 377 -8.70 27.67 20.63
N ILE A 378 -7.67 27.19 21.34
CA ILE A 378 -7.42 27.44 22.75
C ILE A 378 -6.06 28.12 22.99
N GLY A 379 -5.37 28.56 21.94
CA GLY A 379 -4.06 29.22 22.06
C GLY A 379 -2.96 28.31 22.65
N LEU A 380 -3.07 26.99 22.51
CA LEU A 380 -2.12 26.02 23.07
C LEU A 380 -1.19 25.51 21.98
N GLN A 381 0.11 25.68 22.15
CA GLN A 381 1.15 25.00 21.38
C GLN A 381 1.83 23.96 22.25
N ALA A 382 1.92 22.73 21.77
CA ALA A 382 2.48 21.64 22.54
C ALA A 382 3.39 20.74 21.67
N PRO A 383 4.54 21.24 21.19
CA PRO A 383 5.52 20.38 20.52
C PRO A 383 5.94 19.26 21.47
N MET A 384 6.08 18.06 20.92
CA MET A 384 6.41 16.89 21.72
C MET A 384 7.50 16.08 21.00
N PHE A 385 8.45 15.61 21.80
CA PHE A 385 9.39 14.57 21.38
C PHE A 385 8.96 13.27 22.07
N ASN A 386 8.75 12.19 21.33
CA ASN A 386 8.38 10.91 21.91
C ASN A 386 9.31 9.77 21.51
N ILE A 387 9.42 8.80 22.41
CA ILE A 387 10.12 7.53 22.18
C ILE A 387 9.09 6.42 22.37
N LEU A 388 8.88 5.63 21.31
CA LEU A 388 7.89 4.56 21.28
C LEU A 388 8.55 3.23 20.95
N ALA A 389 8.24 2.22 21.73
CA ALA A 389 8.53 0.82 21.42
C ALA A 389 7.29 0.21 20.77
N GLY A 390 7.46 -0.47 19.65
CA GLY A 390 6.38 -1.10 18.90
C GLY A 390 6.57 -2.60 18.73
N PHE A 391 5.46 -3.33 18.73
CA PHE A 391 5.40 -4.75 18.39
C PHE A 391 4.47 -4.94 17.19
N VAL A 392 4.94 -5.66 16.17
CA VAL A 392 4.22 -5.89 14.92
C VAL A 392 3.97 -7.38 14.78
N LEU A 393 2.68 -7.72 14.69
CA LEU A 393 2.15 -9.09 14.56
C LEU A 393 2.07 -9.53 13.10
#